data_a71ea7b4bfb2d5d7a5bea8dddf9d3ab1
#
_entry.id   a71ea7b4bfb2d5d7a5bea8dddf9d3ab1
#
_cell.length_a   1.000
_cell.length_b   1.000
_cell.length_c   1.000
_cell.angle_alpha   90.00
_cell.angle_beta   90.00
_cell.angle_gamma   90.00
#
_symmetry.space_group_name_H-M   'P 1'
#
loop_
_entity.id
_entity.type
_entity.pdbx_description
1 polymer ?
#
loop_
_entity_poly.entity_id
_entity_poly.type
_entity_poly.pdbx_seq_one_letter_code
_entity_poly.pdbx_strand_id
1 'polypeptide(L)'
;MTHQTTVLVIGGGATGVGTARDLAMRGVDVTVVERDGLAGGTTGRSHGLLHSGARYAEADPEGAAECIEENRIIREIAGECIGDTGGLFVQLREDDPEYFEEKLAGCKEHGIDTEVISGAEARERVPELSDDVERAMVVPDGVIYPSRLVAANAASA
;
A
#
# COMPACT_ATOMS: atom_id res chain seq x y z
N MET A 1 6.55 40.09 -1.26
CA MET A 1 6.92 39.50 0.04
C MET A 1 7.96 38.44 -0.23
N THR A 2 9.04 38.38 0.53
CA THR A 2 10.06 37.34 0.41
C THR A 2 9.86 36.37 1.56
N HIS A 3 9.70 35.08 1.29
CA HIS A 3 9.70 34.03 2.28
C HIS A 3 11.12 33.47 2.39
N GLN A 4 11.55 33.21 3.62
CA GLN A 4 12.82 32.53 3.90
C GLN A 4 12.48 31.18 4.49
N THR A 5 13.17 30.14 4.09
CA THR A 5 13.03 28.77 4.58
C THR A 5 14.38 28.09 4.50
N THR A 6 14.61 27.11 5.37
CA THR A 6 15.83 26.31 5.35
C THR A 6 15.79 25.29 4.20
N VAL A 7 14.63 24.69 3.95
CA VAL A 7 14.42 23.69 2.89
C VAL A 7 13.19 24.07 2.08
N LEU A 8 13.35 24.09 0.76
CA LEU A 8 12.24 24.25 -0.19
C LEU A 8 11.97 22.91 -0.87
N VAL A 9 10.78 22.35 -0.65
CA VAL A 9 10.30 21.13 -1.32
C VAL A 9 9.43 21.56 -2.50
N ILE A 10 9.74 21.05 -3.69
CA ILE A 10 8.97 21.31 -4.92
C ILE A 10 8.15 20.08 -5.26
N GLY A 11 6.84 20.19 -5.14
CA GLY A 11 5.85 19.16 -5.42
C GLY A 11 5.08 18.70 -4.17
N GLY A 12 3.76 18.78 -4.25
CA GLY A 12 2.80 18.43 -3.20
C GLY A 12 2.23 17.01 -3.35
N GLY A 13 3.01 16.07 -3.88
CA GLY A 13 2.67 14.65 -3.91
C GLY A 13 3.11 13.93 -2.63
N ALA A 14 2.90 12.58 -2.56
CA ALA A 14 3.23 11.77 -1.40
C ALA A 14 4.69 11.95 -0.95
N THR A 15 5.64 11.89 -1.88
CA THR A 15 7.07 12.07 -1.58
C THR A 15 7.35 13.45 -1.00
N GLY A 16 6.85 14.50 -1.64
CA GLY A 16 7.15 15.87 -1.20
C GLY A 16 6.56 16.18 0.18
N VAL A 17 5.30 15.86 0.41
CA VAL A 17 4.69 16.13 1.72
C VAL A 17 5.21 15.20 2.81
N GLY A 18 5.54 13.94 2.47
CA GLY A 18 6.19 13.01 3.41
C GLY A 18 7.56 13.53 3.86
N THR A 19 8.38 13.99 2.90
CA THR A 19 9.67 14.61 3.18
C THR A 19 9.52 15.88 4.04
N ALA A 20 8.55 16.73 3.69
CA ALA A 20 8.31 17.96 4.46
C ALA A 20 7.88 17.66 5.90
N ARG A 21 7.00 16.68 6.09
CA ARG A 21 6.57 16.23 7.42
C ARG A 21 7.75 15.71 8.24
N ASP A 22 8.58 14.83 7.68
CA ASP A 22 9.75 14.31 8.39
C ASP A 22 10.73 15.43 8.78
N LEU A 23 11.00 16.39 7.89
CA LEU A 23 11.83 17.54 8.17
C LEU A 23 11.22 18.41 9.28
N ALA A 24 9.92 18.72 9.22
CA ALA A 24 9.23 19.49 10.24
C ALA A 24 9.26 18.79 11.62
N MET A 25 9.06 17.50 11.67
CA MET A 25 9.18 16.69 12.90
C MET A 25 10.60 16.73 13.49
N ARG A 26 11.62 16.95 12.67
CA ARG A 26 13.03 17.15 13.11
C ARG A 26 13.34 18.62 13.46
N GLY A 27 12.35 19.50 13.42
CA GLY A 27 12.51 20.93 13.72
C GLY A 27 13.18 21.74 12.62
N VAL A 28 13.20 21.22 11.38
CA VAL A 28 13.71 21.94 10.21
C VAL A 28 12.60 22.81 9.62
N ASP A 29 12.90 24.09 9.42
CA ASP A 29 11.99 25.01 8.73
C ASP A 29 11.90 24.64 7.25
N VAL A 30 10.69 24.20 6.81
CA VAL A 30 10.44 23.68 5.49
C VAL A 30 9.23 24.34 4.85
N THR A 31 9.34 24.63 3.56
CA THR A 31 8.24 25.15 2.75
C THR A 31 8.00 24.21 1.57
N VAL A 32 6.74 23.81 1.35
CA VAL A 32 6.33 23.07 0.17
C VAL A 32 5.69 24.02 -0.83
N VAL A 33 6.09 23.92 -2.10
CA VAL A 33 5.42 24.60 -3.22
C VAL A 33 4.87 23.57 -4.19
N GLU A 34 3.62 23.77 -4.58
CA GLU A 34 2.92 22.91 -5.54
C GLU A 34 2.29 23.78 -6.62
N ARG A 35 2.39 23.35 -7.87
CA ARG A 35 1.88 24.08 -9.02
C ARG A 35 0.35 24.04 -9.11
N ASP A 36 -0.21 22.88 -8.81
CA ASP A 36 -1.64 22.61 -8.92
C ASP A 36 -2.26 22.43 -7.52
N GLY A 37 -2.94 21.36 -7.27
CA GLY A 37 -3.42 20.96 -5.94
C GLY A 37 -2.58 19.83 -5.36
N LEU A 38 -2.63 19.65 -4.05
CA LEU A 38 -2.00 18.50 -3.39
C LEU A 38 -2.47 17.20 -4.02
N ALA A 39 -1.55 16.26 -4.21
CA ALA A 39 -1.77 15.01 -4.91
C ALA A 39 -2.26 15.13 -6.37
N GLY A 40 -2.19 16.27 -7.01
CA GLY A 40 -2.68 16.52 -8.37
C GLY A 40 -1.94 15.77 -9.48
N GLY A 41 -0.72 15.29 -9.20
CA GLY A 41 0.13 14.54 -10.13
C GLY A 41 -0.09 13.01 -10.05
N THR A 42 1.02 12.27 -10.14
CA THR A 42 1.08 10.79 -10.12
C THR A 42 0.43 10.20 -8.87
N THR A 43 0.62 10.82 -7.71
CA THR A 43 0.06 10.34 -6.44
C THR A 43 -1.46 10.15 -6.52
N GLY A 44 -2.20 11.15 -7.00
CA GLY A 44 -3.66 11.06 -7.11
C GLY A 44 -4.16 10.19 -8.26
N ARG A 45 -3.25 9.67 -9.09
CA ARG A 45 -3.55 8.77 -10.22
C ARG A 45 -2.99 7.36 -10.00
N SER A 46 -2.52 7.06 -8.80
CA SER A 46 -2.10 5.71 -8.43
C SER A 46 -3.30 4.76 -8.35
N HIS A 47 -3.04 3.46 -8.38
CA HIS A 47 -4.10 2.45 -8.24
C HIS A 47 -4.73 2.39 -6.83
N GLY A 48 -4.15 3.08 -5.85
CA GLY A 48 -4.70 3.17 -4.50
C GLY A 48 -4.66 1.87 -3.71
N LEU A 49 -3.73 0.97 -3.99
CA LEU A 49 -3.53 -0.25 -3.21
C LEU A 49 -2.41 -0.06 -2.19
N LEU A 50 -2.68 -0.47 -0.96
CA LEU A 50 -1.69 -0.66 0.08
C LEU A 50 -1.30 -2.15 0.07
N HIS A 51 -0.17 -2.45 -0.54
CA HIS A 51 0.31 -3.82 -0.70
C HIS A 51 0.87 -4.38 0.59
N SER A 52 0.63 -5.67 0.82
CA SER A 52 1.25 -6.46 1.89
C SER A 52 2.60 -7.05 1.51
N GLY A 53 2.97 -6.96 0.24
CA GLY A 53 4.15 -7.65 -0.28
C GLY A 53 3.89 -9.07 -0.82
N ALA A 54 2.70 -9.63 -0.63
CA ALA A 54 2.36 -10.99 -1.07
C ALA A 54 2.64 -11.23 -2.56
N ARG A 55 2.46 -10.20 -3.40
CA ARG A 55 2.77 -10.25 -4.83
C ARG A 55 4.24 -10.56 -5.10
N TYR A 56 5.14 -10.11 -4.25
CA TYR A 56 6.59 -10.18 -4.42
C TYR A 56 7.23 -11.34 -3.66
N ALA A 57 6.48 -12.03 -2.79
CA ALA A 57 6.99 -12.95 -1.79
C ALA A 57 7.88 -14.09 -2.31
N GLU A 58 7.76 -14.44 -3.59
CA GLU A 58 8.60 -15.47 -4.25
C GLU A 58 9.72 -14.82 -5.07
N ALA A 59 9.39 -13.80 -5.90
CA ALA A 59 10.33 -13.26 -6.88
C ALA A 59 11.25 -12.16 -6.30
N ASP A 60 10.84 -11.47 -5.25
CA ASP A 60 11.55 -10.37 -4.58
C ASP A 60 11.30 -10.40 -3.07
N PRO A 61 11.97 -11.33 -2.35
CA PRO A 61 11.79 -11.50 -0.91
C PRO A 61 12.08 -10.24 -0.09
N GLU A 62 13.10 -9.48 -0.46
CA GLU A 62 13.47 -8.24 0.22
C GLU A 62 12.37 -7.19 0.07
N GLY A 63 11.87 -7.00 -1.16
CA GLY A 63 10.74 -6.12 -1.43
C GLY A 63 9.45 -6.55 -0.75
N ALA A 64 9.22 -7.86 -0.57
CA ALA A 64 8.07 -8.38 0.17
C ALA A 64 8.14 -8.02 1.66
N ALA A 65 9.32 -8.20 2.28
CA ALA A 65 9.57 -7.86 3.68
C ALA A 65 9.41 -6.35 3.93
N GLU A 66 9.98 -5.51 3.06
CA GLU A 66 9.81 -4.06 3.14
C GLU A 66 8.34 -3.65 2.99
N CYS A 67 7.62 -4.21 2.03
CA CYS A 67 6.21 -3.89 1.80
C CYS A 67 5.34 -4.19 3.02
N ILE A 68 5.50 -5.35 3.68
CA ILE A 68 4.67 -5.68 4.85
C ILE A 68 5.02 -4.81 6.06
N GLU A 69 6.27 -4.44 6.24
CA GLU A 69 6.69 -3.53 7.29
C GLU A 69 6.07 -2.15 7.09
N GLU A 70 6.20 -1.56 5.90
CA GLU A 70 5.61 -0.27 5.53
C GLU A 70 4.07 -0.29 5.61
N ASN A 71 3.44 -1.40 5.21
CA ASN A 71 1.99 -1.59 5.33
C ASN A 71 1.54 -1.43 6.79
N ARG A 72 2.24 -2.08 7.73
CA ARG A 72 1.94 -2.01 9.17
C ARG A 72 2.13 -0.60 9.70
N ILE A 73 3.24 0.05 9.34
CA ILE A 73 3.54 1.43 9.76
C ILE A 73 2.45 2.38 9.27
N ILE A 74 2.07 2.32 8.00
CA ILE A 74 1.05 3.21 7.44
C ILE A 74 -0.31 2.97 8.09
N ARG A 75 -0.67 1.71 8.40
CA ARG A 75 -1.90 1.39 9.15
C ARG A 75 -1.90 1.99 10.55
N GLU A 76 -0.75 2.05 11.20
CA GLU A 76 -0.61 2.63 12.54
C GLU A 76 -0.70 4.16 12.51
N ILE A 77 0.03 4.81 11.59
CA ILE A 77 0.16 6.27 11.58
C ILE A 77 -0.90 7.01 10.76
N ALA A 78 -1.61 6.32 9.86
CA ALA A 78 -2.56 6.91 8.92
C ALA A 78 -3.76 5.97 8.63
N GLY A 79 -4.22 5.22 9.61
CA GLY A 79 -5.29 4.25 9.47
C GLY A 79 -6.60 4.83 8.90
N GLU A 80 -6.90 6.09 9.20
CA GLU A 80 -8.06 6.79 8.64
C GLU A 80 -7.98 7.05 7.12
N CYS A 81 -6.78 6.88 6.53
CA CYS A 81 -6.56 6.98 5.10
C CYS A 81 -6.68 5.63 4.38
N ILE A 82 -7.00 4.55 5.10
CA ILE A 82 -7.02 3.19 4.60
C ILE A 82 -8.42 2.58 4.71
N GLY A 83 -8.87 1.93 3.63
CA GLY A 83 -9.96 0.97 3.65
C GLY A 83 -9.40 -0.42 3.87
N ASP A 84 -9.78 -1.05 4.97
CA ASP A 84 -9.30 -2.40 5.33
C ASP A 84 -10.12 -3.48 4.60
N THR A 85 -9.84 -3.63 3.33
CA THR A 85 -10.58 -4.54 2.43
C THR A 85 -9.99 -5.95 2.38
N GLY A 86 -8.74 -6.11 2.80
CA GLY A 86 -7.96 -7.28 2.46
C GLY A 86 -7.67 -7.36 0.96
N GLY A 87 -7.05 -8.46 0.55
CA GLY A 87 -6.82 -8.84 -0.83
C GLY A 87 -6.95 -10.35 -1.01
N LEU A 88 -7.21 -10.80 -2.23
CA LEU A 88 -7.25 -12.21 -2.59
C LEU A 88 -6.21 -12.49 -3.67
N PHE A 89 -5.30 -13.41 -3.38
CA PHE A 89 -4.45 -14.03 -4.38
C PHE A 89 -5.13 -15.34 -4.79
N VAL A 90 -5.67 -15.38 -6.00
CA VAL A 90 -6.48 -16.50 -6.46
C VAL A 90 -5.67 -17.51 -7.27
N GLN A 91 -6.01 -18.79 -7.15
CA GLN A 91 -5.58 -19.86 -8.04
C GLN A 91 -6.76 -20.30 -8.89
N LEU A 92 -6.57 -20.30 -10.20
CA LEU A 92 -7.52 -20.86 -11.16
C LEU A 92 -7.24 -22.36 -11.37
N ARG A 93 -8.21 -23.05 -11.91
CA ARG A 93 -8.13 -24.49 -12.20
C ARG A 93 -7.00 -24.85 -13.17
N GLU A 94 -6.65 -23.95 -14.08
CA GLU A 94 -5.59 -24.14 -15.08
C GLU A 94 -4.19 -23.70 -14.59
N ASP A 95 -4.11 -23.01 -13.44
CA ASP A 95 -2.85 -22.55 -12.88
C ASP A 95 -2.03 -23.71 -12.31
N ASP A 96 -0.71 -23.53 -12.30
CA ASP A 96 0.21 -24.45 -11.65
C ASP A 96 0.02 -24.39 -10.12
N PRO A 97 -0.40 -25.49 -9.47
CA PRO A 97 -0.56 -25.50 -8.02
C PRO A 97 0.74 -25.25 -7.25
N GLU A 98 1.91 -25.58 -7.84
CA GLU A 98 3.21 -25.38 -7.20
C GLU A 98 3.51 -23.89 -7.02
N TYR A 99 3.15 -23.06 -8.00
CA TYR A 99 3.27 -21.61 -7.91
C TYR A 99 2.48 -21.01 -6.73
N PHE A 100 1.29 -21.51 -6.45
CA PHE A 100 0.50 -21.07 -5.31
C PHE A 100 1.17 -21.43 -3.97
N GLU A 101 1.71 -22.67 -3.87
CA GLU A 101 2.41 -23.13 -2.66
C GLU A 101 3.72 -22.34 -2.42
N GLU A 102 4.48 -22.08 -3.47
CA GLU A 102 5.69 -21.25 -3.38
C GLU A 102 5.35 -19.83 -2.89
N LYS A 103 4.29 -19.24 -3.43
CA LYS A 103 3.81 -17.92 -3.01
C LYS A 103 3.35 -17.91 -1.54
N LEU A 104 2.61 -18.95 -1.13
CA LEU A 104 2.17 -19.11 0.26
C LEU A 104 3.35 -19.30 1.22
N ALA A 105 4.35 -20.09 0.82
CA ALA A 105 5.55 -20.31 1.60
C ALA A 105 6.35 -19.00 1.76
N GLY A 106 6.54 -18.26 0.67
CA GLY A 106 7.21 -16.96 0.69
C GLY A 106 6.49 -15.95 1.59
N CYS A 107 5.16 -15.86 1.53
CA CYS A 107 4.39 -15.01 2.43
C CYS A 107 4.66 -15.33 3.89
N LYS A 108 4.63 -16.61 4.26
CA LYS A 108 4.90 -17.07 5.64
C LYS A 108 6.33 -16.76 6.08
N GLU A 109 7.32 -16.96 5.21
CA GLU A 109 8.73 -16.67 5.49
C GLU A 109 8.95 -15.19 5.80
N HIS A 110 8.25 -14.29 5.11
CA HIS A 110 8.37 -12.84 5.30
C HIS A 110 7.36 -12.26 6.30
N GLY A 111 6.63 -13.12 7.03
CA GLY A 111 5.70 -12.69 8.08
C GLY A 111 4.46 -11.97 7.54
N ILE A 112 4.08 -12.26 6.30
CA ILE A 112 2.82 -11.80 5.73
C ILE A 112 1.71 -12.75 6.17
N ASP A 113 0.76 -12.26 6.94
CA ASP A 113 -0.36 -13.06 7.43
C ASP A 113 -1.23 -13.53 6.27
N THR A 114 -1.50 -14.84 6.24
CA THR A 114 -2.27 -15.44 5.14
C THR A 114 -3.26 -16.48 5.66
N GLU A 115 -4.43 -16.54 5.03
CA GLU A 115 -5.43 -17.57 5.23
C GLU A 115 -5.77 -18.17 3.86
N VAL A 116 -5.71 -19.50 3.74
CA VAL A 116 -6.15 -20.18 2.51
C VAL A 116 -7.61 -20.55 2.64
N ILE A 117 -8.42 -20.11 1.67
CA ILE A 117 -9.85 -20.37 1.59
C ILE A 117 -10.20 -21.08 0.28
N SER A 118 -11.32 -21.79 0.28
CA SER A 118 -11.85 -22.43 -0.94
C SER A 118 -12.33 -21.41 -1.96
N GLY A 119 -12.42 -21.83 -3.24
CA GLY A 119 -13.01 -20.99 -4.28
C GLY A 119 -14.47 -20.62 -4.00
N ALA A 120 -15.22 -21.49 -3.31
CA ALA A 120 -16.58 -21.18 -2.88
C ALA A 120 -16.61 -20.02 -1.88
N GLU A 121 -15.78 -20.07 -0.84
CA GLU A 121 -15.65 -19.00 0.16
C GLU A 121 -15.11 -17.70 -0.46
N ALA A 122 -14.19 -17.80 -1.43
CA ALA A 122 -13.70 -16.65 -2.16
C ALA A 122 -14.84 -15.96 -2.94
N ARG A 123 -15.70 -16.71 -3.61
CA ARG A 123 -16.89 -16.19 -4.31
C ARG A 123 -17.96 -15.65 -3.38
N GLU A 124 -18.10 -16.18 -2.16
CA GLU A 124 -18.98 -15.56 -1.15
C GLU A 124 -18.48 -14.17 -0.74
N ARG A 125 -17.17 -13.97 -0.65
CA ARG A 125 -16.57 -12.65 -0.35
C ARG A 125 -16.60 -11.70 -1.55
N VAL A 126 -16.37 -12.23 -2.75
CA VAL A 126 -16.32 -11.47 -4.01
C VAL A 126 -17.10 -12.22 -5.09
N PRO A 127 -18.42 -11.93 -5.24
CA PRO A 127 -19.32 -12.67 -6.14
C PRO A 127 -18.96 -12.59 -7.63
N GLU A 128 -18.16 -11.59 -8.01
CA GLU A 128 -17.72 -11.39 -9.40
C GLU A 128 -16.54 -12.29 -9.80
N LEU A 129 -15.99 -13.09 -8.87
CA LEU A 129 -14.92 -14.03 -9.21
C LEU A 129 -15.42 -15.15 -10.13
N SER A 130 -14.55 -15.58 -11.05
CA SER A 130 -14.81 -16.70 -11.94
C SER A 130 -15.11 -18.00 -11.18
N ASP A 131 -15.97 -18.84 -11.77
CA ASP A 131 -16.23 -20.20 -11.28
C ASP A 131 -14.99 -21.11 -11.34
N ASP A 132 -13.97 -20.71 -12.10
CA ASP A 132 -12.70 -21.44 -12.22
C ASP A 132 -11.75 -21.21 -11.05
N VAL A 133 -12.07 -20.32 -10.13
CA VAL A 133 -11.28 -20.14 -8.90
C VAL A 133 -11.44 -21.37 -8.01
N GLU A 134 -10.34 -22.10 -7.83
CA GLU A 134 -10.28 -23.30 -6.98
C GLU A 134 -10.07 -22.97 -5.51
N ARG A 135 -9.14 -22.05 -5.25
CA ARG A 135 -8.81 -21.55 -3.90
C ARG A 135 -8.25 -20.13 -3.98
N ALA A 136 -8.21 -19.48 -2.84
CA ALA A 136 -7.59 -18.18 -2.71
C ALA A 136 -6.79 -18.10 -1.41
N MET A 137 -5.77 -17.25 -1.42
CA MET A 137 -5.04 -16.82 -0.24
C MET A 137 -5.48 -15.41 0.10
N VAL A 138 -6.05 -15.23 1.28
CA VAL A 138 -6.37 -13.91 1.85
C VAL A 138 -5.07 -13.28 2.32
N VAL A 139 -4.85 -12.04 1.94
CA VAL A 139 -3.64 -11.27 2.29
C VAL A 139 -4.01 -9.92 2.88
N PRO A 140 -3.15 -9.32 3.73
CA PRO A 140 -3.44 -8.05 4.41
C PRO A 140 -3.19 -6.83 3.52
N ASP A 141 -3.61 -6.89 2.27
CA ASP A 141 -3.69 -5.72 1.39
C ASP A 141 -4.78 -4.76 1.87
N GLY A 142 -4.85 -3.59 1.30
CA GLY A 142 -5.89 -2.61 1.60
C GLY A 142 -6.03 -1.59 0.48
N VAL A 143 -7.08 -0.79 0.56
CA VAL A 143 -7.24 0.39 -0.30
C VAL A 143 -6.72 1.60 0.46
N ILE A 144 -5.76 2.32 -0.11
CA ILE A 144 -5.32 3.60 0.42
C ILE A 144 -5.95 4.74 -0.38
N TYR A 145 -6.35 5.80 0.32
CA TYR A 145 -6.83 7.04 -0.29
C TYR A 145 -5.68 8.05 -0.41
N PRO A 146 -4.97 8.11 -1.55
CA PRO A 146 -3.71 8.86 -1.65
C PRO A 146 -3.86 10.35 -1.35
N SER A 147 -4.96 10.96 -1.78
CA SER A 147 -5.23 12.36 -1.51
C SER A 147 -5.45 12.66 -0.02
N ARG A 148 -6.08 11.71 0.71
CA ARG A 148 -6.25 11.84 2.18
C ARG A 148 -4.90 11.72 2.88
N LEU A 149 -4.09 10.74 2.49
CA LEU A 149 -2.75 10.54 3.06
C LEU A 149 -1.87 11.78 2.84
N VAL A 150 -1.88 12.34 1.64
CA VAL A 150 -1.13 13.58 1.33
C VAL A 150 -1.63 14.75 2.18
N ALA A 151 -2.95 14.94 2.29
CA ALA A 151 -3.52 16.01 3.10
C ALA A 151 -3.19 15.84 4.59
N ALA A 152 -3.26 14.61 5.12
CA ALA A 152 -2.91 14.31 6.51
C ALA A 152 -1.44 14.61 6.81
N ASN A 153 -0.52 14.21 5.92
CA ASN A 153 0.90 14.54 6.06
C ASN A 153 1.15 16.05 6.00
N ALA A 154 0.52 16.75 5.06
CA ALA A 154 0.66 18.21 4.94
C ALA A 154 0.08 18.96 6.16
N ALA A 155 -0.98 18.46 6.77
CA ALA A 155 -1.58 19.05 7.97
C ALA A 155 -0.78 18.75 9.24
N SER A 156 0.03 17.68 9.23
CA SER A 156 0.88 17.27 10.36
C SER A 156 2.26 17.93 10.34
N ALA A 157 2.65 18.52 9.20
CA ALA A 157 3.90 19.25 9.05
C ALA A 157 3.80 20.68 9.59
#